data_ecdc6095faf95b1415fd604d4d00abad
#
_entry.id   ecdc6095faf95b1415fd604d4d00abad
#
_cell.length_a   1.000
_cell.length_b   1.000
_cell.length_c   1.000
_cell.angle_alpha   90.00
_cell.angle_beta   90.00
_cell.angle_gamma   90.00
#
_symmetry.space_group_name_H-M   'P 1'
#
loop_
_entity.id
_entity.type
_entity.pdbx_description
1 polymer ?
#
loop_
_entity_poly.entity_id
_entity_poly.type
_entity_poly.pdbx_seq_one_letter_code
_entity_poly.pdbx_strand_id
1 'polypeptide(L)'
;MYHTRTSLRTIQRTVWLPTDDTLVYNVSMSVLPKFNRGVTVLAVLSALDRRETYGYEIRREAFRRTKGLFTVNEGALYPLLHSLVRRGLVRVRQQKVRGRWRKYYRLTERGRKELSTLRHDWKNSLGVLNALLG
;
A
#
# COMPACT_ATOMS: atom_id res chain seq x y z
N MET A 1 15.82 26.01 -11.93
CA MET A 1 15.04 25.72 -11.68
C MET A 1 14.63 25.05 -11.61
N TYR A 2 15.01 25.12 -11.70
CA TYR A 2 14.23 24.57 -11.41
C TYR A 2 14.00 23.95 -11.64
N HIS A 3 14.16 23.83 -12.12
CA HIS A 3 13.46 23.37 -12.24
C HIS A 3 13.14 22.74 -12.39
N THR A 4 13.18 22.74 -12.77
CA THR A 4 12.41 22.17 -12.93
C THR A 4 11.78 21.63 -13.36
N ARG A 5 11.97 21.60 -14.19
CA ARG A 5 11.02 21.07 -14.69
C ARG A 5 11.23 19.97 -15.26
N THR A 6 11.60 19.40 -15.53
CA THR A 6 11.24 18.38 -15.84
C THR A 6 11.45 17.33 -15.71
N SER A 7 11.95 17.27 -15.78
CA SER A 7 11.66 16.25 -15.62
C SER A 7 11.19 15.69 -14.91
N LEU A 8 11.06 15.97 -14.89
CA LEU A 8 10.28 15.61 -14.21
C LEU A 8 9.37 15.01 -14.58
N ARG A 9 9.30 15.08 -15.45
CA ARG A 9 8.35 14.61 -15.73
C ARG A 9 8.10 13.41 -15.63
N THR A 10 8.37 12.96 -15.54
CA THR A 10 7.98 12.11 -15.13
C THR A 10 8.04 12.03 -14.26
N ILE A 11 8.68 12.92 -14.29
CA ILE A 11 8.49 13.17 -13.46
C ILE A 11 7.87 13.86 -13.48
N GLN A 12 7.65 14.59 -14.09
CA GLN A 12 6.96 15.23 -14.01
C GLN A 12 6.46 15.55 -14.09
N ARG A 13 6.49 16.15 -14.10
CA ARG A 13 5.94 16.78 -13.90
C ARG A 13 5.79 17.14 -13.28
N THR A 14 6.16 17.67 -12.90
CA THR A 14 5.91 18.09 -12.23
C THR A 14 6.38 18.47 -11.35
N VAL A 15 7.11 19.02 -11.27
CA VAL A 15 7.20 19.31 -10.10
C VAL A 15 6.93 20.50 -9.54
N TRP A 16 6.46 21.01 -9.29
CA TRP A 16 5.92 22.00 -8.78
C TRP A 16 5.05 22.24 -8.46
N LEU A 17 4.75 22.74 -8.42
CA LEU A 17 3.77 22.87 -8.06
C LEU A 17 3.13 23.30 -7.76
N PRO A 18 3.25 23.41 -8.02
CA PRO A 18 2.65 23.95 -7.58
C PRO A 18 1.95 24.07 -6.92
N THR A 19 2.36 24.59 -6.78
CA THR A 19 1.41 24.61 -6.13
C THR A 19 0.63 23.51 -5.91
N ASP A 20 0.77 22.73 -6.44
CA ASP A 20 0.02 21.56 -6.42
C ASP A 20 0.73 20.54 -5.55
N ASP A 21 0.30 20.47 -4.31
CA ASP A 21 0.87 19.54 -3.34
C ASP A 21 0.66 18.11 -3.79
N THR A 22 -0.45 17.83 -4.49
CA THR A 22 -0.73 16.49 -5.00
C THR A 22 0.36 16.04 -5.97
N LEU A 23 0.78 16.95 -6.84
CA LEU A 23 1.83 16.64 -7.79
C LEU A 23 3.16 16.35 -7.09
N VAL A 24 3.52 17.17 -6.11
CA VAL A 24 4.74 16.95 -5.35
C VAL A 24 4.70 15.59 -4.64
N TYR A 25 3.59 15.29 -4.02
CA TYR A 25 3.42 14.02 -3.33
C TYR A 25 3.56 12.84 -4.28
N ASN A 26 2.93 12.92 -5.44
CA ASN A 26 2.99 11.85 -6.42
C ASN A 26 4.40 11.62 -6.94
N VAL A 27 5.14 12.69 -7.17
CA VAL A 27 6.53 12.58 -7.60
C VAL A 27 7.36 11.89 -6.52
N SER A 28 7.16 12.29 -5.27
CA SER A 28 7.88 11.68 -4.17
C SER A 28 7.62 10.17 -4.10
N MET A 29 6.38 9.76 -4.25
CA MET A 29 6.05 8.34 -4.23
C MET A 29 6.64 7.59 -5.43
N SER A 30 6.74 8.23 -6.57
CA SER A 30 7.22 7.57 -7.77
C SER A 30 8.72 7.31 -7.75
N VAL A 31 9.49 8.05 -6.96
CA VAL A 31 10.94 7.84 -6.90
C VAL A 31 11.33 6.76 -5.90
N LEU A 32 10.37 6.18 -5.18
CA LEU A 32 10.64 5.13 -4.19
C LEU A 32 9.78 3.89 -4.45
N PRO A 33 9.94 3.24 -5.62
CA PRO A 33 9.05 2.11 -5.96
C PRO A 33 9.16 0.92 -5.01
N LYS A 34 10.35 0.64 -4.47
CA LYS A 34 10.51 -0.44 -3.50
C LYS A 34 9.82 -0.11 -2.18
N PHE A 35 9.90 1.15 -1.77
CA PHE A 35 9.20 1.62 -0.59
C PHE A 35 7.69 1.46 -0.78
N ASN A 36 7.20 1.85 -1.95
CA ASN A 36 5.77 1.73 -2.25
C ASN A 36 5.29 0.28 -2.19
N ARG A 37 6.06 -0.64 -2.76
CA ARG A 37 5.67 -2.05 -2.71
C ARG A 37 5.61 -2.56 -1.29
N GLY A 38 6.62 -2.24 -0.48
CA GLY A 38 6.65 -2.65 0.91
C GLY A 38 5.51 -2.08 1.72
N VAL A 39 5.20 -0.82 1.49
CA VAL A 39 4.08 -0.16 2.18
C VAL A 39 2.76 -0.77 1.73
N THR A 40 2.63 -1.11 0.44
CA THR A 40 1.41 -1.74 -0.06
C THR A 40 1.17 -3.09 0.61
N VAL A 41 2.21 -3.92 0.73
CA VAL A 41 2.10 -5.21 1.42
C VAL A 41 1.66 -4.99 2.87
N LEU A 42 2.31 -4.07 3.56
CA LEU A 42 1.97 -3.75 4.95
C LEU A 42 0.52 -3.29 5.07
N ALA A 43 0.08 -2.42 4.15
CA ALA A 43 -1.28 -1.90 4.17
C ALA A 43 -2.31 -3.01 3.96
N VAL A 44 -2.06 -3.89 3.00
CA VAL A 44 -2.99 -4.98 2.69
C VAL A 44 -3.08 -5.96 3.85
N LEU A 45 -1.94 -6.41 4.37
CA LEU A 45 -1.96 -7.35 5.49
C LEU A 45 -2.57 -6.72 6.73
N SER A 46 -2.32 -5.44 6.97
CA SER A 46 -2.90 -4.73 8.12
C SER A 46 -4.42 -4.63 8.02
N ALA A 47 -4.93 -4.38 6.81
CA ALA A 47 -6.38 -4.32 6.61
C ALA A 47 -7.02 -5.68 6.89
N LEU A 48 -6.37 -6.75 6.47
CA LEU A 48 -6.89 -8.11 6.64
C LEU A 48 -6.74 -8.62 8.07
N ASP A 49 -5.85 -8.01 8.86
CA ASP A 49 -5.67 -8.38 10.26
C ASP A 49 -6.92 -8.04 11.08
N ARG A 50 -7.62 -7.01 10.68
CA ARG A 50 -8.78 -6.55 11.44
C ARG A 50 -9.99 -7.46 11.22
N ARG A 51 -10.19 -7.91 10.01
CA ARG A 51 -11.33 -8.78 9.68
C ARG A 51 -11.22 -9.27 8.25
N GLU A 52 -11.96 -10.32 7.96
CA GLU A 52 -12.15 -10.76 6.59
C GLU A 52 -12.86 -9.66 5.81
N THR A 53 -12.37 -9.38 4.61
CA THR A 53 -12.97 -8.33 3.80
C THR A 53 -12.61 -8.50 2.32
N TYR A 54 -13.12 -7.62 1.47
CA TYR A 54 -12.93 -7.70 0.02
C TYR A 54 -12.09 -6.52 -0.48
N GLY A 55 -11.67 -6.62 -1.74
CA GLY A 55 -10.65 -5.71 -2.29
C GLY A 55 -10.96 -4.24 -2.12
N TYR A 56 -12.20 -3.85 -2.40
CA TYR A 56 -12.58 -2.44 -2.26
C TYR A 56 -12.38 -1.94 -0.82
N GLU A 57 -12.76 -2.75 0.16
CA GLU A 57 -12.62 -2.35 1.57
C GLU A 57 -11.17 -2.34 2.02
N ILE A 58 -10.34 -3.20 1.46
CA ILE A 58 -8.90 -3.15 1.73
C ILE A 58 -8.35 -1.78 1.34
N ARG A 59 -8.72 -1.32 0.15
CA ARG A 59 -8.27 -0.02 -0.35
C ARG A 59 -8.79 1.13 0.51
N ARG A 60 -10.06 1.05 0.88
CA ARG A 60 -10.66 2.07 1.75
C ARG A 60 -9.96 2.13 3.10
N GLU A 61 -9.65 0.98 3.66
CA GLU A 61 -8.99 0.92 4.96
C GLU A 61 -7.61 1.56 4.91
N ALA A 62 -6.82 1.26 3.87
CA ALA A 62 -5.50 1.86 3.70
C ALA A 62 -5.60 3.39 3.59
N PHE A 63 -6.54 3.88 2.80
CA PHE A 63 -6.78 5.30 2.64
C PHE A 63 -7.16 5.95 3.96
N ARG A 64 -8.11 5.34 4.66
CA ARG A 64 -8.63 5.89 5.91
C ARG A 64 -7.55 5.93 7.00
N ARG A 65 -6.78 4.85 7.14
CA ARG A 65 -5.76 4.77 8.19
C ARG A 65 -4.63 5.77 7.99
N THR A 66 -4.36 6.13 6.77
CA THR A 66 -3.31 7.11 6.46
C THR A 66 -3.86 8.50 6.22
N LYS A 67 -5.15 8.71 6.50
CA LYS A 67 -5.81 10.00 6.29
C LYS A 67 -5.63 10.49 4.85
N GLY A 68 -5.73 9.56 3.91
CA GLY A 68 -5.63 9.85 2.49
C GLY A 68 -4.23 10.02 1.95
N LEU A 69 -3.21 9.86 2.79
CA LEU A 69 -1.83 10.04 2.35
C LEU A 69 -1.31 8.87 1.51
N PHE A 70 -1.90 7.70 1.67
CA PHE A 70 -1.47 6.54 0.90
C PHE A 70 -2.69 5.82 0.34
N THR A 71 -2.64 5.52 -0.96
CA THR A 71 -3.68 4.75 -1.63
C THR A 71 -3.08 3.50 -2.23
N VAL A 72 -3.86 2.42 -2.22
CA VAL A 72 -3.46 1.18 -2.87
C VAL A 72 -4.03 1.20 -4.27
N ASN A 73 -3.16 1.14 -5.26
CA ASN A 73 -3.56 1.10 -6.66
C ASN A 73 -4.26 -0.22 -6.95
N GLU A 74 -5.40 -0.16 -7.63
CA GLU A 74 -6.18 -1.37 -7.96
C GLU A 74 -5.37 -2.33 -8.81
N GLY A 75 -4.58 -1.81 -9.74
CA GLY A 75 -3.72 -2.64 -10.59
C GLY A 75 -2.64 -3.36 -9.83
N ALA A 76 -2.25 -2.87 -8.65
CA ALA A 76 -1.26 -3.52 -7.80
C ALA A 76 -1.92 -4.46 -6.78
N LEU A 77 -3.15 -4.17 -6.39
CA LEU A 77 -3.83 -4.90 -5.31
C LEU A 77 -4.08 -6.37 -5.66
N TYR A 78 -4.70 -6.62 -6.81
CA TYR A 78 -5.12 -7.99 -7.11
C TYR A 78 -3.96 -8.93 -7.41
N PRO A 79 -2.93 -8.52 -8.17
CA PRO A 79 -1.74 -9.37 -8.29
C PRO A 79 -1.08 -9.66 -6.95
N LEU A 80 -1.07 -8.68 -6.06
CA LEU A 80 -0.52 -8.87 -4.72
C LEU A 80 -1.35 -9.87 -3.92
N LEU A 81 -2.67 -9.73 -3.93
CA LEU A 81 -3.54 -10.68 -3.23
C LEU A 81 -3.34 -12.10 -3.76
N HIS A 82 -3.24 -12.27 -5.08
CA HIS A 82 -2.97 -13.58 -5.66
C HIS A 82 -1.64 -14.16 -5.17
N SER A 83 -0.62 -13.32 -5.09
CA SER A 83 0.68 -13.75 -4.59
C SER A 83 0.60 -14.17 -3.12
N LEU A 84 -0.10 -13.40 -2.31
CA LEU A 84 -0.24 -13.70 -0.89
C LEU A 84 -1.00 -15.01 -0.67
N VAL A 85 -2.02 -15.28 -1.49
CA VAL A 85 -2.74 -16.53 -1.43
C VAL A 85 -1.82 -17.70 -1.80
N ARG A 86 -1.06 -17.56 -2.88
CA ARG A 86 -0.12 -18.62 -3.29
C ARG A 86 0.93 -18.90 -2.21
N ARG A 87 1.33 -17.87 -1.48
CA ARG A 87 2.32 -18.03 -0.41
C ARG A 87 1.73 -18.53 0.89
N GLY A 88 0.43 -18.73 0.94
CA GLY A 88 -0.23 -19.25 2.13
C GLY A 88 -0.41 -18.23 3.24
N LEU A 89 -0.29 -16.95 2.93
CA LEU A 89 -0.45 -15.87 3.92
C LEU A 89 -1.88 -15.36 3.99
N VAL A 90 -2.65 -15.57 2.93
CA VAL A 90 -4.02 -15.09 2.82
C VAL A 90 -4.88 -16.21 2.26
N ARG A 91 -6.09 -16.33 2.77
CA ARG A 91 -7.11 -17.22 2.22
C ARG A 91 -8.15 -16.38 1.51
N VAL A 92 -8.72 -16.96 0.44
CA VAL A 92 -9.78 -16.34 -0.33
C VAL A 92 -10.97 -17.27 -0.38
N ARG A 93 -12.17 -16.71 -0.26
CA ARG A 93 -13.42 -17.43 -0.50
C ARG A 93 -14.34 -16.57 -1.32
N GLN A 94 -15.29 -17.19 -1.97
CA GLN A 94 -16.29 -16.47 -2.75
C GLN A 94 -17.63 -16.53 -2.04
N GLN A 95 -18.38 -15.44 -2.16
CA GLN A 95 -19.72 -15.38 -1.61
C GLN A 95 -20.58 -14.56 -2.56
N LYS A 96 -21.80 -15.03 -2.78
CA LYS A 96 -22.76 -14.32 -3.61
C LYS A 96 -23.42 -13.23 -2.79
N VAL A 97 -23.33 -11.99 -3.29
CA VAL A 97 -23.91 -10.81 -2.63
C VAL A 97 -24.74 -10.08 -3.67
N ARG A 98 -26.04 -10.00 -3.44
CA ARG A 98 -26.97 -9.32 -4.35
C ARG A 98 -26.82 -9.80 -5.80
N GLY A 99 -26.71 -11.13 -5.97
CA GLY A 99 -26.62 -11.74 -7.30
C GLY A 99 -25.25 -11.71 -7.92
N ARG A 100 -24.25 -11.15 -7.26
CA ARG A 100 -22.88 -11.07 -7.79
C ARG A 100 -21.92 -11.84 -6.89
N TRP A 101 -20.95 -12.51 -7.52
CA TRP A 101 -19.90 -13.18 -6.77
C TRP A 101 -18.89 -12.15 -6.30
N ARG A 102 -18.50 -12.26 -5.01
CA ARG A 102 -17.52 -11.37 -4.40
C ARG A 102 -16.48 -12.22 -3.69
N LYS A 103 -15.20 -11.84 -3.84
CA LYS A 103 -14.11 -12.54 -3.18
C LYS A 103 -13.78 -11.86 -1.88
N TYR A 104 -13.73 -12.65 -0.82
CA TYR A 104 -13.36 -12.20 0.50
C TYR A 104 -12.01 -12.80 0.88
N TYR A 105 -11.17 -12.02 1.51
CA TYR A 105 -9.82 -12.38 1.87
C TYR A 105 -9.65 -12.27 3.38
N ARG A 106 -8.83 -13.15 3.94
CA ARG A 106 -8.48 -13.08 5.36
C ARG A 106 -7.07 -13.60 5.56
N LEU A 107 -6.42 -13.18 6.65
CA LEU A 107 -5.11 -13.69 7.00
C LEU A 107 -5.20 -15.13 7.48
N THR A 108 -4.17 -15.91 7.11
CA THR A 108 -3.93 -17.20 7.74
C THR A 108 -3.08 -16.98 8.99
N GLU A 109 -2.83 -18.05 9.73
CA GLU A 109 -1.89 -18.01 10.86
C GLU A 109 -0.51 -17.54 10.40
N ARG A 110 -0.05 -18.09 9.27
CA ARG A 110 1.22 -17.65 8.68
C ARG A 110 1.20 -16.19 8.30
N GLY A 111 0.06 -15.72 7.80
CA GLY A 111 -0.09 -14.32 7.43
C GLY A 111 0.03 -13.40 8.63
N ARG A 112 -0.54 -13.81 9.76
CA ARG A 112 -0.44 -13.01 10.98
C ARG A 112 1.01 -12.92 11.47
N LYS A 113 1.72 -14.05 11.41
CA LYS A 113 3.14 -14.06 11.79
C LYS A 113 3.97 -13.17 10.87
N GLU A 114 3.71 -13.26 9.57
CA GLU A 114 4.41 -12.41 8.61
C GLU A 114 4.15 -10.94 8.88
N LEU A 115 2.91 -10.58 9.16
CA LEU A 115 2.56 -9.20 9.48
C LEU A 115 3.28 -8.71 10.73
N SER A 116 3.38 -9.55 11.74
CA SER A 116 4.10 -9.22 12.96
C SER A 116 5.57 -8.91 12.65
N THR A 117 6.21 -9.76 11.84
CA THR A 117 7.60 -9.57 11.44
C THR A 117 7.76 -8.27 10.63
N LEU A 118 6.85 -8.02 9.69
CA LEU A 118 6.90 -6.80 8.89
C LEU A 118 6.76 -5.55 9.76
N ARG A 119 5.85 -5.58 10.71
CA ARG A 119 5.67 -4.44 11.61
C ARG A 119 6.94 -4.17 12.41
N HIS A 120 7.56 -5.23 12.89
CA HIS A 120 8.82 -5.09 13.62
C HIS A 120 9.90 -4.49 12.73
N ASP A 121 10.06 -5.01 11.54
CA ASP A 121 11.09 -4.56 10.60
C ASP A 121 10.87 -3.10 10.21
N TRP A 122 9.63 -2.72 9.95
CA TRP A 122 9.31 -1.33 9.62
C TRP A 122 9.60 -0.38 10.78
N LYS A 123 9.28 -0.79 12.00
CA LYS A 123 9.60 0.04 13.17
C LYS A 123 11.09 0.23 13.32
N ASN A 124 11.87 -0.82 13.09
CA ASN A 124 13.32 -0.72 13.11
C ASN A 124 13.83 0.23 12.04
N SER A 125 13.26 0.12 10.84
CA SER A 125 13.63 1.01 9.73
C SER A 125 13.31 2.46 10.04
N LEU A 126 12.18 2.72 10.68
CA LEU A 126 11.83 4.08 11.10
C LEU A 126 12.86 4.62 12.09
N GLY A 127 13.33 3.77 13.01
CA GLY A 127 14.37 4.17 13.94
C GLY A 127 15.65 4.58 13.25
N VAL A 128 16.06 3.80 12.25
CA VAL A 128 17.24 4.11 11.45
C VAL A 128 17.05 5.43 10.71
N LEU A 129 15.90 5.59 10.05
CA LEU A 129 15.63 6.81 9.30
C LEU A 129 15.60 8.04 10.22
N ASN A 130 14.95 7.91 11.36
CA ASN A 130 14.89 9.02 12.32
C ASN A 130 16.29 9.41 12.79
N ALA A 131 17.17 8.46 13.03
CA ALA A 131 18.53 8.73 13.45
C ALA A 131 19.31 9.49 12.37
N LEU A 132 19.08 9.13 11.09
CA LEU A 132 19.79 9.74 9.98
C LEU A 132 19.23 11.11 9.61
N LEU A 133 17.96 11.33 9.84
CA LEU A 133 17.32 12.60 9.50
C LEU A 133 17.59 13.67 10.55
N GLY A 134 18.09 13.29 11.70
CA GLY A 134 18.40 14.22 12.75
C GLY A 134 17.26 14.45 13.70
#